data_ca5decbf3ffdd34661af949bd25aeade
#
_entry.id   ca5decbf3ffdd34661af949bd25aeade
#
_cell.length_a   1.000
_cell.length_b   1.000
_cell.length_c   1.000
_cell.angle_alpha   90.00
_cell.angle_beta   90.00
_cell.angle_gamma   90.00
#
_symmetry.space_group_name_H-M   'P 1'
#
loop_
_entity.id
_entity.type
_entity.pdbx_description
1 polymer ?
#
loop_
_entity_poly.entity_id
_entity_poly.type
_entity_poly.pdbx_seq_one_letter_code
_entity_poly.pdbx_strand_id
1 'polypeptide(L)'
;MPTTTRAAVLWGHHEDWKIEEVELDDPGHGEVLVKTSYAGMCHSDEHVVQGDMPVPHFPFIGGHEGSGVVEAVGPGVDTVAPGDHVAMSFVPSCGRCKWCAKGQQNLCDLGAKLFDLQMITREPGSVSHRLGDTEAARFAQVGSFEPLFQMGSSPPPALNRTAPTGFPDGAS
;
A
#
# COMPACT_ATOMS: atom_id res chain seq x y z
N MET A 1 6.55 -17.75 5.72
CA MET A 1 5.68 -17.81 6.92
C MET A 1 5.06 -16.44 7.05
N PRO A 2 3.77 -16.34 7.38
CA PRO A 2 3.14 -15.03 7.51
C PRO A 2 3.94 -14.15 8.49
N THR A 3 4.07 -12.90 8.16
CA THR A 3 4.75 -11.91 8.99
C THR A 3 3.71 -11.17 9.82
N THR A 4 3.95 -11.02 11.12
CA THR A 4 3.07 -10.26 12.00
C THR A 4 3.55 -8.83 12.14
N THR A 5 2.64 -7.86 12.03
CA THR A 5 2.89 -6.44 12.23
C THR A 5 1.75 -5.82 13.05
N ARG A 6 1.81 -4.53 13.32
CA ARG A 6 0.71 -3.76 13.94
C ARG A 6 0.24 -2.71 12.97
N ALA A 7 -1.06 -2.46 12.92
CA ALA A 7 -1.65 -1.45 12.07
C ALA A 7 -2.68 -0.60 12.81
N ALA A 8 -2.92 0.61 12.32
CA ALA A 8 -4.11 1.37 12.71
C ALA A 8 -5.29 0.88 11.88
N VAL A 9 -6.23 0.26 12.55
CA VAL A 9 -7.40 -0.42 11.98
C VAL A 9 -8.68 0.33 12.36
N LEU A 10 -9.52 0.57 11.39
CA LEU A 10 -10.88 1.11 11.56
C LEU A 10 -11.88 -0.03 11.41
N TRP A 11 -12.80 -0.18 12.36
CA TRP A 11 -13.80 -1.25 12.38
C TRP A 11 -15.17 -0.81 11.86
N GLY A 12 -15.39 0.48 11.74
CA GLY A 12 -16.64 1.05 11.24
C GLY A 12 -16.53 2.55 11.09
N HIS A 13 -17.47 3.15 10.34
CA HIS A 13 -17.57 4.60 10.28
C HIS A 13 -17.86 5.18 11.67
N HIS A 14 -17.31 6.37 11.94
CA HIS A 14 -17.45 7.10 13.21
C HIS A 14 -16.84 6.40 14.42
N GLU A 15 -15.98 5.41 14.21
CA GLU A 15 -15.19 4.78 15.27
C GLU A 15 -13.77 5.38 15.31
N ASP A 16 -13.11 5.20 16.46
CA ASP A 16 -11.70 5.54 16.63
C ASP A 16 -10.81 4.46 15.98
N TRP A 17 -9.65 4.88 15.47
CA TRP A 17 -8.60 3.98 15.02
C TRP A 17 -8.08 3.13 16.19
N LYS A 18 -7.96 1.83 15.99
CA LYS A 18 -7.40 0.89 16.96
C LYS A 18 -6.08 0.34 16.46
N ILE A 19 -5.10 0.23 17.36
CA ILE A 19 -3.83 -0.43 17.01
C ILE A 19 -3.99 -1.91 17.25
N GLU A 20 -3.97 -2.68 16.18
CA GLU A 20 -4.22 -4.12 16.18
C GLU A 20 -3.05 -4.89 15.56
N GLU A 21 -2.92 -6.16 15.92
CA GLU A 21 -1.99 -7.08 15.30
C GLU A 21 -2.57 -7.61 13.99
N VAL A 22 -1.77 -7.55 12.93
CA VAL A 22 -2.15 -7.94 11.57
C VAL A 22 -1.16 -8.97 11.06
N GLU A 23 -1.66 -10.02 10.46
CA GLU A 23 -0.86 -11.02 9.75
C GLU A 23 -0.78 -10.64 8.27
N LEU A 24 0.46 -10.61 7.74
CA LEU A 24 0.74 -10.40 6.33
C LEU A 24 1.21 -11.69 5.69
N ASP A 25 0.66 -12.01 4.53
CA ASP A 25 1.20 -13.06 3.66
C ASP A 25 2.57 -12.63 3.08
N ASP A 26 3.36 -13.57 2.61
CA ASP A 26 4.55 -13.27 1.81
C ASP A 26 4.15 -12.53 0.52
N PRO A 27 4.99 -11.62 -0.02
CA PRO A 27 4.65 -10.88 -1.23
C PRO A 27 4.40 -11.82 -2.41
N GLY A 28 3.23 -11.68 -3.00
CA GLY A 28 2.79 -12.41 -4.18
C GLY A 28 3.42 -11.90 -5.47
N HIS A 29 2.96 -12.42 -6.61
CA HIS A 29 3.47 -12.02 -7.92
C HIS A 29 3.25 -10.52 -8.16
N GLY A 30 4.34 -9.80 -8.48
CA GLY A 30 4.29 -8.36 -8.71
C GLY A 30 4.14 -7.52 -7.45
N GLU A 31 4.33 -8.08 -6.27
CA GLU A 31 4.22 -7.37 -4.99
C GLU A 31 5.58 -7.19 -4.31
N VAL A 32 5.65 -6.18 -3.46
CA VAL A 32 6.81 -5.89 -2.62
C VAL A 32 6.37 -5.73 -1.17
N LEU A 33 7.24 -6.14 -0.25
CA LEU A 33 7.11 -5.86 1.17
C LEU A 33 7.99 -4.66 1.49
N VAL A 34 7.40 -3.63 2.08
CA VAL A 34 8.11 -2.38 2.42
C VAL A 34 8.06 -2.15 3.92
N LYS A 35 9.21 -1.91 4.52
CA LYS A 35 9.31 -1.42 5.89
C LYS A 35 9.12 0.08 5.88
N THR A 36 8.04 0.54 6.51
CA THR A 36 7.66 1.95 6.58
C THR A 36 8.68 2.73 7.41
N SER A 37 9.18 3.81 6.84
CA SER A 37 9.97 4.80 7.58
C SER A 37 9.12 5.99 8.00
N TYR A 38 8.23 6.43 7.10
CA TYR A 38 7.33 7.56 7.33
C TYR A 38 5.99 7.29 6.67
N ALA A 39 4.91 7.68 7.35
CA ALA A 39 3.56 7.70 6.81
C ALA A 39 2.95 9.10 7.01
N GLY A 40 2.33 9.64 5.98
CA GLY A 40 1.59 10.89 6.05
C GLY A 40 0.16 10.64 6.51
N MET A 41 -0.40 11.57 7.27
CA MET A 41 -1.82 11.63 7.62
C MET A 41 -2.51 12.62 6.68
N CYS A 42 -3.40 12.10 5.85
CA CYS A 42 -4.16 12.89 4.90
C CYS A 42 -5.62 13.05 5.37
N HIS A 43 -6.24 14.15 4.99
CA HIS A 43 -7.67 14.37 5.28
C HIS A 43 -8.58 13.31 4.63
N SER A 44 -8.09 12.62 3.60
CA SER A 44 -8.83 11.49 2.99
C SER A 44 -9.03 10.33 3.97
N ASP A 45 -8.14 10.12 4.94
CA ASP A 45 -8.32 9.11 5.98
C ASP A 45 -9.48 9.49 6.92
N GLU A 46 -9.64 10.80 7.20
CA GLU A 46 -10.78 11.32 7.94
C GLU A 46 -12.11 11.15 7.18
N HIS A 47 -12.12 11.35 5.86
CA HIS A 47 -13.31 11.10 5.05
C HIS A 47 -13.77 9.64 5.10
N VAL A 48 -12.85 8.70 5.29
CA VAL A 48 -13.21 7.28 5.53
C VAL A 48 -13.87 7.12 6.89
N VAL A 49 -13.32 7.74 7.93
CA VAL A 49 -13.91 7.70 9.29
C VAL A 49 -15.31 8.28 9.28
N GLN A 50 -15.51 9.42 8.61
CA GLN A 50 -16.80 10.09 8.54
C GLN A 50 -17.81 9.42 7.59
N GLY A 51 -17.39 8.44 6.79
CA GLY A 51 -18.25 7.75 5.82
C GLY A 51 -18.49 8.53 4.53
N ASP A 52 -17.76 9.63 4.31
CA ASP A 52 -17.83 10.41 3.08
C ASP A 52 -17.16 9.72 1.89
N MET A 53 -16.25 8.79 2.18
CA MET A 53 -15.54 8.00 1.16
C MET A 53 -15.88 6.51 1.32
N PRO A 54 -16.33 5.84 0.25
CA PRO A 54 -16.64 4.42 0.30
C PRO A 54 -15.38 3.59 0.51
N VAL A 55 -15.49 2.56 1.31
CA VAL A 55 -14.46 1.51 1.49
C VAL A 55 -15.06 0.14 1.14
N PRO A 56 -14.22 -0.85 0.77
CA PRO A 56 -14.74 -2.16 0.36
C PRO A 56 -15.51 -2.86 1.48
N HIS A 57 -14.88 -2.91 2.63
CA HIS A 57 -15.42 -3.52 3.86
C HIS A 57 -14.58 -3.09 5.06
N PHE A 58 -15.05 -3.40 6.25
CA PHE A 58 -14.31 -3.34 7.50
C PHE A 58 -13.94 -4.77 7.94
N PRO A 59 -12.84 -4.97 8.69
CA PRO A 59 -11.90 -3.96 9.16
C PRO A 59 -11.08 -3.35 8.03
N PHE A 60 -10.63 -2.11 8.23
CA PHE A 60 -9.95 -1.32 7.20
C PHE A 60 -8.66 -0.70 7.76
N ILE A 61 -7.53 -0.91 7.06
CA ILE A 61 -6.23 -0.33 7.41
C ILE A 61 -6.06 0.98 6.66
N GLY A 62 -5.86 2.07 7.39
CA GLY A 62 -5.70 3.41 6.86
C GLY A 62 -4.34 3.70 6.26
N GLY A 63 -4.21 4.91 5.74
CA GLY A 63 -2.98 5.44 5.19
C GLY A 63 -2.75 5.10 3.71
N HIS A 64 -2.37 6.10 2.94
CA HIS A 64 -2.10 6.00 1.51
C HIS A 64 -0.88 6.83 1.09
N GLU A 65 -0.25 7.48 2.04
CA GLU A 65 1.00 8.23 1.88
C GLU A 65 2.09 7.55 2.71
N GLY A 66 3.18 7.16 2.08
CA GLY A 66 4.24 6.51 2.80
C GLY A 66 5.55 6.45 2.05
N SER A 67 6.60 6.23 2.80
CA SER A 67 7.92 5.94 2.29
C SER A 67 8.63 4.93 3.18
N GLY A 68 9.57 4.20 2.63
CA GLY A 68 10.25 3.16 3.37
C GLY A 68 11.35 2.47 2.58
N VAL A 69 11.75 1.33 3.07
CA VAL A 69 12.78 0.47 2.47
C VAL A 69 12.16 -0.84 2.07
N VAL A 70 12.44 -1.30 0.86
CA VAL A 70 12.01 -2.61 0.39
C VAL A 70 12.71 -3.70 1.21
N GLU A 71 11.93 -4.58 1.86
CA GLU A 71 12.45 -5.74 2.61
C GLU A 71 12.45 -7.01 1.78
N ALA A 72 11.40 -7.21 0.98
CA ALA A 72 11.27 -8.38 0.13
C ALA A 72 10.52 -8.05 -1.16
N VAL A 73 10.76 -8.84 -2.19
CA VAL A 73 10.09 -8.73 -3.48
C VAL A 73 9.47 -10.07 -3.85
N GLY A 74 8.26 -10.04 -4.39
CA GLY A 74 7.60 -11.23 -4.92
C GLY A 74 8.05 -11.57 -6.34
N PRO A 75 7.62 -12.73 -6.87
CA PRO A 75 7.94 -13.13 -8.23
C PRO A 75 7.54 -12.08 -9.26
N GLY A 76 8.36 -11.89 -10.30
CA GLY A 76 8.09 -10.98 -11.41
C GLY A 76 8.37 -9.50 -11.09
N VAL A 77 8.90 -9.17 -9.93
CA VAL A 77 9.37 -7.81 -9.61
C VAL A 77 10.82 -7.66 -10.05
N ASP A 78 11.07 -6.75 -10.97
CA ASP A 78 12.39 -6.43 -11.53
C ASP A 78 12.76 -4.93 -11.44
N THR A 79 11.82 -4.11 -10.97
CA THR A 79 11.98 -2.64 -10.92
C THR A 79 12.63 -2.14 -9.64
N VAL A 80 12.56 -2.92 -8.57
CA VAL A 80 13.15 -2.63 -7.25
C VAL A 80 13.72 -3.89 -6.64
N ALA A 81 14.62 -3.73 -5.67
CA ALA A 81 15.25 -4.82 -4.93
C ALA A 81 15.25 -4.54 -3.42
N PRO A 82 15.41 -5.57 -2.56
CA PRO A 82 15.61 -5.37 -1.14
C PRO A 82 16.73 -4.37 -0.85
N GLY A 83 16.46 -3.42 0.05
CA GLY A 83 17.34 -2.30 0.38
C GLY A 83 17.08 -1.02 -0.40
N ASP A 84 16.25 -1.04 -1.45
CA ASP A 84 15.89 0.19 -2.17
C ASP A 84 14.98 1.07 -1.31
N HIS A 85 15.28 2.37 -1.29
CA HIS A 85 14.41 3.39 -0.68
C HIS A 85 13.31 3.78 -1.66
N VAL A 86 12.09 3.77 -1.18
CA VAL A 86 10.89 3.99 -2.02
C VAL A 86 9.93 4.99 -1.39
N ALA A 87 9.27 5.76 -2.23
CA ALA A 87 8.09 6.53 -1.87
C ALA A 87 6.90 5.97 -2.66
N MET A 88 5.74 5.91 -2.00
CA MET A 88 4.54 5.32 -2.57
C MET A 88 3.73 6.34 -3.37
N SER A 89 3.09 5.85 -4.41
CA SER A 89 1.97 6.54 -5.05
C SER A 89 0.71 5.71 -4.87
N PHE A 90 -0.34 6.30 -4.31
CA PHE A 90 -1.63 5.60 -4.17
C PHE A 90 -2.35 5.41 -5.51
N VAL A 91 -2.02 6.20 -6.55
CA VAL A 91 -2.53 5.98 -7.91
C VAL A 91 -1.55 5.11 -8.67
N PRO A 92 -1.85 3.84 -8.91
CA PRO A 92 -0.97 2.95 -9.64
C PRO A 92 -0.92 3.34 -11.12
N SER A 93 0.22 3.06 -11.77
CA SER A 93 0.34 3.20 -13.22
C SER A 93 0.89 1.93 -13.85
N CYS A 94 0.29 1.48 -14.94
CA CYS A 94 0.68 0.22 -15.57
C CYS A 94 1.86 0.37 -16.57
N GLY A 95 2.32 1.58 -16.84
CA GLY A 95 3.41 1.86 -17.79
C GLY A 95 3.10 1.62 -19.28
N ARG A 96 2.01 0.91 -19.63
CA ARG A 96 1.73 0.41 -20.99
C ARG A 96 0.40 0.87 -21.61
N CYS A 97 -0.54 1.41 -20.87
CA CYS A 97 -1.79 1.93 -21.44
C CYS A 97 -1.56 3.22 -22.23
N LYS A 98 -2.57 3.63 -23.00
CA LYS A 98 -2.50 4.84 -23.84
C LYS A 98 -2.13 6.11 -23.08
N TRP A 99 -2.50 6.20 -21.81
CA TRP A 99 -2.21 7.34 -20.93
C TRP A 99 -0.76 7.31 -20.45
N CYS A 100 -0.30 6.16 -19.96
CA CYS A 100 1.09 5.98 -19.56
C CYS A 100 2.06 6.22 -20.72
N ALA A 101 1.73 5.71 -21.90
CA ALA A 101 2.54 5.93 -23.12
C ALA A 101 2.66 7.40 -23.52
N LYS A 102 1.71 8.25 -23.10
CA LYS A 102 1.73 9.70 -23.31
C LYS A 102 2.35 10.49 -22.15
N GLY A 103 2.87 9.82 -21.11
CA GLY A 103 3.39 10.47 -19.90
C GLY A 103 2.30 10.98 -18.94
N GLN A 104 1.05 10.59 -19.14
CA GLN A 104 -0.11 10.96 -18.31
C GLN A 104 -0.47 9.83 -17.36
N GLN A 105 0.48 9.41 -16.52
CA GLN A 105 0.32 8.25 -15.62
C GLN A 105 -0.79 8.43 -14.59
N ASN A 106 -1.08 9.66 -14.18
CA ASN A 106 -2.20 10.00 -13.31
C ASN A 106 -3.59 9.65 -13.91
N LEU A 107 -3.67 9.41 -15.23
CA LEU A 107 -4.87 8.96 -15.93
C LEU A 107 -4.82 7.47 -16.29
N CYS A 108 -3.94 6.69 -15.67
CA CYS A 108 -3.78 5.28 -16.00
C CYS A 108 -5.11 4.51 -15.88
N ASP A 109 -5.40 3.67 -16.88
CA ASP A 109 -6.59 2.80 -16.86
C ASP A 109 -6.58 1.83 -15.66
N LEU A 110 -5.39 1.45 -15.16
CA LEU A 110 -5.26 0.67 -13.93
C LEU A 110 -5.61 1.49 -12.69
N GLY A 111 -5.20 2.77 -12.66
CA GLY A 111 -5.54 3.69 -11.57
C GLY A 111 -7.04 3.93 -11.44
N ALA A 112 -7.77 3.88 -12.56
CA ALA A 112 -9.23 4.00 -12.54
C ALA A 112 -9.91 2.85 -11.76
N LYS A 113 -9.27 1.68 -11.68
CA LYS A 113 -9.76 0.52 -10.93
C LYS A 113 -9.52 0.60 -9.42
N LEU A 114 -8.82 1.64 -8.97
CA LEU A 114 -8.54 1.84 -7.54
C LEU A 114 -9.83 1.89 -6.71
N PHE A 115 -10.88 2.48 -7.28
CA PHE A 115 -12.19 2.60 -6.64
C PHE A 115 -13.05 1.34 -6.77
N ASP A 116 -12.68 0.39 -7.62
CA ASP A 116 -13.32 -0.93 -7.70
C ASP A 116 -12.90 -1.86 -6.54
N LEU A 117 -11.99 -1.38 -5.69
CA LEU A 117 -11.67 -1.93 -4.36
C LEU A 117 -11.06 -3.35 -4.40
N GLN A 118 -10.58 -3.77 -5.56
CA GLN A 118 -9.91 -5.07 -5.73
C GLN A 118 -8.39 -4.91 -5.72
N MET A 119 -7.72 -5.90 -5.15
CA MET A 119 -6.26 -6.00 -5.24
C MET A 119 -5.85 -6.14 -6.72
N ILE A 120 -5.03 -5.20 -7.20
CA ILE A 120 -4.65 -5.14 -8.62
C ILE A 120 -3.68 -6.28 -9.00
N THR A 121 -2.97 -6.81 -8.03
CA THR A 121 -1.90 -7.80 -8.21
C THR A 121 -2.32 -9.21 -7.83
N ARG A 122 -3.43 -9.37 -7.14
CA ARG A 122 -3.94 -10.67 -6.68
C ARG A 122 -5.23 -11.05 -7.40
N GLU A 123 -5.54 -12.34 -7.41
CA GLU A 123 -6.83 -12.85 -7.87
C GLU A 123 -7.99 -12.22 -7.06
N PRO A 124 -9.14 -11.98 -7.69
CA PRO A 124 -10.32 -11.48 -7.00
C PRO A 124 -10.67 -12.33 -5.78
N GLY A 125 -10.85 -11.68 -4.63
CA GLY A 125 -11.16 -12.34 -3.37
C GLY A 125 -9.95 -12.86 -2.59
N SER A 126 -8.72 -12.66 -3.08
CA SER A 126 -7.52 -12.93 -2.28
C SER A 126 -7.15 -11.69 -1.46
N VAL A 127 -6.73 -11.90 -0.23
CA VAL A 127 -6.27 -10.86 0.70
C VAL A 127 -4.87 -11.13 1.16
N SER A 128 -4.17 -10.06 1.52
CA SER A 128 -2.81 -10.13 2.03
C SER A 128 -2.70 -9.80 3.52
N HIS A 129 -3.78 -9.30 4.12
CA HIS A 129 -3.79 -8.83 5.50
C HIS A 129 -4.97 -9.44 6.25
N ARG A 130 -4.72 -10.01 7.42
CA ARG A 130 -5.74 -10.65 8.26
C ARG A 130 -5.60 -10.22 9.72
N LEU A 131 -6.75 -10.09 10.37
CA LEU A 131 -6.88 -9.99 11.82
C LEU A 131 -7.54 -11.28 12.30
N GLY A 132 -6.74 -12.28 12.66
CA GLY A 132 -7.23 -13.64 12.89
C GLY A 132 -7.89 -14.21 11.62
N ASP A 133 -9.15 -14.61 11.73
CA ASP A 133 -9.91 -15.16 10.59
C ASP A 133 -10.56 -14.07 9.70
N THR A 134 -10.38 -12.79 10.02
CA THR A 134 -11.03 -11.68 9.34
C THR A 134 -10.07 -11.00 8.36
N GLU A 135 -10.50 -10.85 7.12
CA GLU A 135 -9.76 -10.15 6.09
C GLU A 135 -9.84 -8.63 6.30
N ALA A 136 -8.69 -7.94 6.16
CA ALA A 136 -8.62 -6.50 6.26
C ALA A 136 -8.51 -5.84 4.87
N ALA A 137 -9.36 -4.85 4.63
CA ALA A 137 -9.22 -3.95 3.50
C ALA A 137 -8.13 -2.90 3.77
N ARG A 138 -7.59 -2.28 2.72
CA ARG A 138 -6.55 -1.27 2.83
C ARG A 138 -6.88 -0.04 2.01
N PHE A 139 -6.49 1.14 2.52
CA PHE A 139 -6.66 2.37 1.77
C PHE A 139 -5.82 2.33 0.49
N ALA A 140 -6.49 2.52 -0.64
CA ALA A 140 -5.86 2.55 -1.96
C ALA A 140 -4.89 1.37 -2.22
N GLN A 141 -5.12 0.22 -1.56
CA GLN A 141 -4.26 -0.97 -1.58
C GLN A 141 -2.86 -0.74 -0.96
N VAL A 142 -2.66 0.35 -0.26
CA VAL A 142 -1.41 0.71 0.40
C VAL A 142 -1.47 0.35 1.88
N GLY A 143 -2.35 0.98 2.67
CA GLY A 143 -2.45 0.76 4.10
C GLY A 143 -1.18 1.18 4.84
N SER A 144 -0.67 2.40 4.60
CA SER A 144 0.62 2.84 5.14
C SER A 144 0.63 3.09 6.66
N PHE A 145 -0.51 2.97 7.34
CA PHE A 145 -0.57 3.09 8.81
C PHE A 145 -0.14 1.80 9.52
N GLU A 146 0.84 1.12 8.95
CA GLU A 146 1.50 -0.05 9.51
C GLU A 146 3.01 0.00 9.28
N PRO A 147 3.85 -0.51 10.21
CA PRO A 147 5.30 -0.50 10.07
C PRO A 147 5.82 -1.37 8.91
N LEU A 148 5.04 -2.34 8.48
CA LEU A 148 5.38 -3.26 7.40
C LEU A 148 4.14 -3.46 6.56
N PHE A 149 4.19 -3.16 5.27
CA PHE A 149 3.03 -3.31 4.38
C PHE A 149 3.43 -3.88 3.03
N GLN A 150 2.44 -4.47 2.38
CA GLN A 150 2.56 -5.03 1.05
C GLN A 150 1.89 -4.13 0.02
N MET A 151 2.53 -3.93 -1.12
CA MET A 151 1.93 -3.22 -2.24
C MET A 151 2.34 -3.81 -3.58
N GLY A 152 1.53 -3.58 -4.61
CA GLY A 152 1.87 -3.96 -5.97
C GLY A 152 3.04 -3.13 -6.51
N SER A 153 4.03 -3.79 -7.07
CA SER A 153 5.05 -3.15 -7.89
C SER A 153 4.54 -3.09 -9.33
N SER A 154 3.71 -2.13 -9.66
CA SER A 154 3.46 -1.88 -11.08
C SER A 154 4.73 -1.37 -11.75
N PRO A 155 5.05 -1.80 -13.01
CA PRO A 155 6.15 -1.19 -13.74
C PRO A 155 5.90 0.32 -13.85
N PRO A 156 6.93 1.16 -13.72
CA PRO A 156 6.96 2.33 -12.88
C PRO A 156 5.83 3.31 -13.16
N PRO A 157 5.30 4.06 -12.22
CA PRO A 157 5.90 4.53 -10.98
C PRO A 157 5.01 4.45 -9.73
N ALA A 158 4.61 3.32 -9.25
CA ALA A 158 4.00 3.25 -7.91
C ALA A 158 5.09 3.36 -6.82
N LEU A 159 6.33 3.01 -7.15
CA LEU A 159 7.50 3.16 -6.30
C LEU A 159 8.49 4.08 -7.01
N ASN A 160 8.69 5.26 -6.47
CA ASN A 160 9.70 6.19 -6.97
C ASN A 160 11.00 5.92 -6.19
N ARG A 161 12.04 5.41 -6.86
CA ARG A 161 13.36 5.31 -6.26
C ARG A 161 13.82 6.72 -5.91
N THR A 162 13.95 7.00 -4.63
CA THR A 162 14.73 8.15 -4.21
C THR A 162 16.19 7.77 -4.38
N ALA A 163 16.93 8.54 -5.19
CA ALA A 163 18.39 8.44 -5.16
C ALA A 163 18.85 8.53 -3.69
N PRO A 164 19.91 7.83 -3.28
CA PRO A 164 20.45 7.94 -1.94
C PRO A 164 20.95 9.37 -1.72
N THR A 165 20.06 10.24 -1.34
CA THR A 165 20.43 11.51 -0.74
C THR A 165 20.85 11.14 0.66
N GLY A 166 22.14 11.32 0.98
CA GLY A 166 22.69 11.05 2.29
C GLY A 166 21.89 11.76 3.38
N PHE A 167 20.91 11.08 3.90
CA PHE A 167 20.34 11.40 5.19
C PHE A 167 21.36 10.92 6.21
N PRO A 168 21.80 11.77 7.13
CA PRO A 168 22.67 11.33 8.21
C PRO A 168 21.93 10.25 9.00
N ASP A 169 22.62 9.13 9.24
CA ASP A 169 22.19 8.10 10.14
C ASP A 169 21.69 8.73 11.43
N GLY A 170 20.44 8.36 11.79
CA GLY A 170 19.73 8.98 12.89
C GLY A 170 20.55 9.01 14.15
N ALA A 171 20.71 10.22 14.68
CA ALA A 171 21.16 10.42 16.03
C ALA A 171 20.16 9.78 17.00
N SER A 172 20.69 8.86 17.78
CA SER A 172 20.10 8.22 18.96
C SER A 172 19.38 9.18 19.90
#